data_c11f23e6b9434417cad1e593b917dd97
#
_entry.id   c11f23e6b9434417cad1e593b917dd97
#
_cell.length_a   1.000
_cell.length_b   1.000
_cell.length_c   1.000
_cell.angle_alpha   90.00
_cell.angle_beta   90.00
_cell.angle_gamma   90.00
#
_symmetry.space_group_name_H-M   'P 1'
#
loop_
_entity.id
_entity.type
_entity.pdbx_description
1 polymer ?
#
loop_
_entity_poly.entity_id
_entity_poly.type
_entity_poly.pdbx_seq_one_letter_code
_entity_poly.pdbx_strand_id
1 'polypeptide(L)'
;MKYRFFSIFLLSQVLYSQQFRNINNTSDLGVYNNNNGVAVADYDKDGDLDLFIVSAHSNDNEDSWSRLLENTNNGNFIDVTENSGISQSLDHEINLINYDIYGNQIYDVIEQGDRLSASWGDFNNDGFPDLFLGNAVQSELYKNNGNGTFSNVTDSAGFEIYCENCYITGALWLDYDLDGYLDIFLADYNSNSPNKLYRNLGNETFELIDISSSSENANSFSAISIYANDDMYPDIYIANDFDLNNQLLINQNGEGFIEMAVDFGVEDPYDGMGLATCDFNNDLKLDFYVTNIKENSLYAKDIFDAEFTYTNYSEQVNVYDTG
;
A
#
# COMPACT_ATOMS: atom_id res chain seq x y z
N MET A 1 -33.88 -17.97 59.29
CA MET A 1 -32.67 -17.33 58.79
C MET A 1 -32.08 -18.21 57.68
N LYS A 2 -32.35 -17.90 56.41
CA LYS A 2 -31.89 -18.70 55.25
C LYS A 2 -30.68 -18.00 54.66
N TYR A 3 -29.48 -18.58 54.78
CA TYR A 3 -28.30 -18.12 54.13
C TYR A 3 -28.33 -18.54 52.65
N ARG A 4 -28.33 -17.57 51.72
CA ARG A 4 -28.08 -17.80 50.30
C ARG A 4 -26.58 -17.73 50.07
N PHE A 5 -25.97 -18.85 49.69
CA PHE A 5 -24.63 -18.87 49.15
C PHE A 5 -24.64 -18.29 47.72
N PHE A 6 -23.96 -17.19 47.51
CA PHE A 6 -23.62 -16.70 46.20
C PHE A 6 -22.31 -17.36 45.76
N SER A 7 -22.40 -18.32 44.83
CA SER A 7 -21.20 -18.83 44.15
C SER A 7 -20.73 -17.79 43.12
N ILE A 8 -19.60 -17.15 43.40
CA ILE A 8 -18.88 -16.31 42.43
C ILE A 8 -18.15 -17.28 41.51
N PHE A 9 -18.63 -17.45 40.27
CA PHE A 9 -17.86 -18.07 39.21
C PHE A 9 -16.82 -17.05 38.76
N LEU A 10 -15.56 -17.19 39.17
CA LEU A 10 -14.42 -16.56 38.52
C LEU A 10 -14.21 -17.28 37.18
N LEU A 11 -14.68 -16.69 36.08
CA LEU A 11 -14.20 -17.05 34.78
C LEU A 11 -12.75 -16.53 34.69
N SER A 12 -11.78 -17.42 34.87
CA SER A 12 -10.41 -17.17 34.47
C SER A 12 -10.40 -17.12 32.94
N GLN A 13 -10.43 -15.91 32.37
CA GLN A 13 -10.06 -15.73 30.98
C GLN A 13 -8.58 -16.08 30.85
N VAL A 14 -8.31 -17.22 30.24
CA VAL A 14 -6.96 -17.54 29.80
C VAL A 14 -6.68 -16.60 28.61
N LEU A 15 -5.95 -15.53 28.87
CA LEU A 15 -5.41 -14.69 27.83
C LEU A 15 -4.35 -15.53 27.11
N TYR A 16 -4.73 -16.11 25.98
CA TYR A 16 -3.76 -16.63 25.04
C TYR A 16 -3.06 -15.43 24.40
N SER A 17 -1.82 -15.18 24.79
CA SER A 17 -0.97 -14.29 24.00
C SER A 17 -0.79 -14.93 22.62
N GLN A 18 -1.17 -14.23 21.57
CA GLN A 18 -0.82 -14.67 20.22
C GLN A 18 0.71 -14.71 20.12
N GLN A 19 1.23 -15.88 19.76
CA GLN A 19 2.66 -16.06 19.55
C GLN A 19 2.89 -16.20 18.06
N PHE A 20 3.71 -15.32 17.52
CA PHE A 20 4.19 -15.46 16.14
C PHE A 20 5.22 -16.60 16.07
N ARG A 21 5.06 -17.46 15.10
CA ARG A 21 5.97 -18.55 14.83
C ARG A 21 6.54 -18.41 13.43
N ASN A 22 7.85 -18.51 13.30
CA ASN A 22 8.51 -18.62 11.99
C ASN A 22 8.20 -20.00 11.39
N ILE A 23 7.56 -20.03 10.22
CA ILE A 23 7.14 -21.25 9.51
C ILE A 23 7.96 -21.50 8.23
N ASN A 24 8.97 -20.71 7.90
CA ASN A 24 9.74 -20.84 6.65
C ASN A 24 10.23 -22.27 6.37
N ASN A 25 10.58 -23.03 7.41
CA ASN A 25 11.08 -24.42 7.25
C ASN A 25 9.94 -25.46 7.09
N THR A 26 8.68 -25.05 7.14
CA THR A 26 7.53 -25.96 7.12
C THR A 26 6.48 -25.60 6.07
N SER A 27 6.69 -24.53 5.33
CA SER A 27 5.69 -23.92 4.43
C SER A 27 6.07 -23.93 2.95
N ASP A 28 7.20 -24.53 2.58
CA ASP A 28 7.72 -24.53 1.20
C ASP A 28 7.80 -23.13 0.53
N LEU A 29 7.86 -22.05 1.34
CA LEU A 29 7.94 -20.67 0.84
C LEU A 29 9.20 -20.39 0.01
N GLY A 30 10.18 -21.31 0.04
CA GLY A 30 11.43 -21.13 -0.69
C GLY A 30 12.32 -20.02 -0.11
N VAL A 31 13.40 -19.74 -0.81
CA VAL A 31 14.28 -18.59 -0.54
C VAL A 31 14.26 -17.73 -1.80
N TYR A 32 13.61 -16.57 -1.71
CA TYR A 32 13.56 -15.60 -2.79
C TYR A 32 14.47 -14.42 -2.44
N ASN A 33 15.19 -13.91 -3.43
CA ASN A 33 16.13 -12.80 -3.26
C ASN A 33 15.54 -11.53 -3.85
N ASN A 34 16.02 -10.36 -3.37
CA ASN A 34 15.66 -9.04 -3.87
C ASN A 34 14.14 -8.74 -3.81
N ASN A 35 13.49 -9.10 -2.70
CA ASN A 35 12.07 -8.84 -2.51
C ASN A 35 11.84 -7.41 -2.04
N ASN A 36 10.96 -6.67 -2.72
CA ASN A 36 10.56 -5.31 -2.38
C ASN A 36 9.32 -5.26 -1.48
N GLY A 37 8.50 -6.31 -1.50
CA GLY A 37 7.28 -6.34 -0.73
C GLY A 37 6.48 -7.62 -0.89
N VAL A 38 5.35 -7.67 -0.18
CA VAL A 38 4.36 -8.73 -0.28
C VAL A 38 2.95 -8.15 -0.20
N ALA A 39 2.06 -8.61 -1.05
CA ALA A 39 0.63 -8.34 -0.98
C ALA A 39 -0.13 -9.63 -0.68
N VAL A 40 -1.16 -9.54 0.17
CA VAL A 40 -1.88 -10.70 0.71
C VAL A 40 -3.35 -10.59 0.35
N ALA A 41 -3.94 -11.64 -0.24
CA ALA A 41 -5.37 -11.76 -0.51
C ALA A 41 -5.78 -13.23 -0.64
N ASP A 42 -7.05 -13.51 -0.49
CA ASP A 42 -7.70 -14.76 -0.90
C ASP A 42 -8.16 -14.55 -2.35
N TYR A 43 -7.22 -14.73 -3.32
CA TYR A 43 -7.46 -14.35 -4.72
C TYR A 43 -8.36 -15.32 -5.47
N ASP A 44 -8.38 -16.59 -5.05
CA ASP A 44 -9.17 -17.66 -5.69
C ASP A 44 -10.46 -18.02 -4.92
N LYS A 45 -10.65 -17.37 -3.73
CA LYS A 45 -11.82 -17.51 -2.85
C LYS A 45 -12.00 -18.91 -2.26
N ASP A 46 -10.90 -19.57 -1.98
CA ASP A 46 -10.89 -20.86 -1.29
C ASP A 46 -10.96 -20.73 0.24
N GLY A 47 -10.78 -19.52 0.78
CA GLY A 47 -10.85 -19.15 2.19
C GLY A 47 -9.50 -19.10 2.89
N ASP A 48 -8.40 -19.37 2.19
CA ASP A 48 -7.03 -19.22 2.68
C ASP A 48 -6.37 -17.97 2.07
N LEU A 49 -5.46 -17.32 2.80
CA LEU A 49 -4.77 -16.14 2.28
C LEU A 49 -3.53 -16.54 1.46
N ASP A 50 -3.44 -15.99 0.27
CA ASP A 50 -2.36 -16.16 -0.69
C ASP A 50 -1.38 -15.00 -0.65
N LEU A 51 -0.21 -15.18 -1.26
CA LEU A 51 0.85 -14.20 -1.26
C LEU A 51 1.25 -13.83 -2.69
N PHE A 52 1.31 -12.53 -2.99
CA PHE A 52 2.05 -12.03 -4.12
C PHE A 52 3.35 -11.41 -3.63
N ILE A 53 4.49 -12.02 -3.98
CA ILE A 53 5.81 -11.52 -3.61
C ILE A 53 6.31 -10.61 -4.73
N VAL A 54 6.58 -9.36 -4.38
CA VAL A 54 7.16 -8.37 -5.28
C VAL A 54 8.67 -8.47 -5.23
N SER A 55 9.30 -8.69 -6.38
CA SER A 55 10.77 -8.75 -6.46
C SER A 55 11.29 -7.79 -7.52
N ALA A 56 12.40 -7.11 -7.21
CA ALA A 56 13.20 -6.45 -8.20
C ALA A 56 13.92 -7.49 -9.06
N HIS A 57 13.92 -7.29 -10.36
CA HIS A 57 14.69 -8.15 -11.26
C HIS A 57 16.19 -7.94 -11.07
N SER A 58 16.97 -9.03 -11.09
CA SER A 58 18.43 -8.99 -11.12
C SER A 58 18.92 -9.95 -12.19
N ASN A 59 19.65 -9.42 -13.17
CA ASN A 59 20.26 -10.22 -14.25
C ASN A 59 21.16 -11.36 -13.77
N ASP A 60 21.63 -11.27 -12.53
CA ASP A 60 22.57 -12.24 -11.96
C ASP A 60 21.89 -13.41 -11.25
N ASN A 61 20.55 -13.42 -11.14
CA ASN A 61 19.86 -14.43 -10.34
C ASN A 61 18.45 -14.76 -10.88
N GLU A 62 18.31 -15.96 -11.44
CA GLU A 62 17.02 -16.49 -11.94
C GLU A 62 15.92 -16.61 -10.85
N ASP A 63 16.28 -16.43 -9.56
CA ASP A 63 15.35 -16.50 -8.42
C ASP A 63 14.77 -15.14 -8.03
N SER A 64 15.02 -14.05 -8.77
CA SER A 64 14.59 -12.68 -8.44
C SER A 64 13.34 -12.22 -9.19
N TRP A 65 12.41 -13.13 -9.45
CA TRP A 65 11.13 -12.82 -10.12
C TRP A 65 9.99 -12.63 -9.11
N SER A 66 9.05 -11.74 -9.41
CA SER A 66 7.80 -11.67 -8.64
C SER A 66 6.99 -12.96 -8.78
N ARG A 67 6.31 -13.36 -7.71
CA ARG A 67 5.65 -14.67 -7.64
C ARG A 67 4.27 -14.60 -7.00
N LEU A 68 3.33 -15.35 -7.58
CA LEU A 68 2.06 -15.67 -6.96
C LEU A 68 2.17 -17.03 -6.29
N LEU A 69 2.00 -17.05 -4.98
CA LEU A 69 2.05 -18.24 -4.14
C LEU A 69 0.67 -18.54 -3.59
N GLU A 70 0.06 -19.62 -4.06
CA GLU A 70 -1.22 -20.12 -3.58
C GLU A 70 -1.04 -20.91 -2.30
N ASN A 71 -1.85 -20.62 -1.28
CA ASN A 71 -1.90 -21.34 -0.02
C ASN A 71 -2.82 -22.56 -0.16
N THR A 72 -2.26 -23.73 -0.14
CA THR A 72 -3.00 -25.00 -0.32
C THR A 72 -3.53 -25.58 0.97
N ASN A 73 -4.00 -24.76 1.90
CA ASN A 73 -4.41 -25.11 3.26
C ASN A 73 -3.23 -25.32 4.24
N ASN A 74 -3.41 -24.82 5.44
CA ASN A 74 -2.48 -24.97 6.57
C ASN A 74 -1.09 -24.28 6.39
N GLY A 75 -0.98 -23.28 5.52
CA GLY A 75 0.25 -22.52 5.32
C GLY A 75 1.30 -23.25 4.48
N ASN A 76 0.89 -24.17 3.63
CA ASN A 76 1.73 -24.71 2.56
C ASN A 76 1.46 -23.93 1.29
N PHE A 77 2.52 -23.41 0.67
CA PHE A 77 2.43 -22.57 -0.51
C PHE A 77 2.98 -23.28 -1.74
N ILE A 78 2.31 -23.10 -2.88
CA ILE A 78 2.80 -23.53 -4.19
C ILE A 78 2.94 -22.31 -5.12
N ASP A 79 3.97 -22.30 -5.92
CA ASP A 79 4.19 -21.26 -6.93
C ASP A 79 3.32 -21.55 -8.14
N VAL A 80 2.34 -20.69 -8.40
CA VAL A 80 1.40 -20.78 -9.53
C VAL A 80 1.63 -19.72 -10.59
N THR A 81 2.69 -18.92 -10.47
CA THR A 81 2.97 -17.75 -11.32
C THR A 81 2.94 -18.09 -12.81
N GLU A 82 3.60 -19.16 -13.22
CA GLU A 82 3.68 -19.58 -14.65
C GLU A 82 2.32 -19.80 -15.27
N ASN A 83 1.37 -20.31 -14.51
CA ASN A 83 0.02 -20.66 -14.99
C ASN A 83 -1.00 -19.56 -14.73
N SER A 84 -0.65 -18.54 -13.96
CA SER A 84 -1.56 -17.46 -13.55
C SER A 84 -1.86 -16.45 -14.67
N GLY A 85 -1.02 -16.37 -15.70
CA GLY A 85 -1.11 -15.32 -16.72
C GLY A 85 -0.48 -13.99 -16.31
N ILE A 86 0.06 -13.89 -15.07
CA ILE A 86 0.84 -12.73 -14.65
C ILE A 86 2.23 -12.87 -15.26
N SER A 87 2.66 -11.85 -16.00
CA SER A 87 4.01 -11.83 -16.57
C SER A 87 5.06 -11.87 -15.46
N GLN A 88 6.09 -12.69 -15.63
CA GLN A 88 7.22 -12.73 -14.68
C GLN A 88 8.16 -11.54 -14.87
N SER A 89 8.15 -10.92 -16.05
CA SER A 89 8.97 -9.75 -16.40
C SER A 89 8.19 -8.79 -17.30
N LEU A 90 8.62 -7.55 -17.31
CA LEU A 90 8.22 -6.60 -18.36
C LEU A 90 9.04 -6.88 -19.62
N ASP A 91 8.38 -7.05 -20.78
CA ASP A 91 9.05 -7.41 -22.04
C ASP A 91 9.82 -6.27 -22.71
N HIS A 92 10.04 -5.13 -22.03
CA HIS A 92 10.62 -3.93 -22.63
C HIS A 92 11.95 -3.55 -21.97
N GLU A 93 13.02 -3.48 -22.77
CA GLU A 93 14.27 -2.81 -22.38
C GLU A 93 14.06 -1.31 -22.38
N ILE A 94 14.02 -0.70 -21.19
CA ILE A 94 13.95 0.75 -21.05
C ILE A 94 15.34 1.24 -20.71
N ASN A 95 15.98 1.92 -21.67
CA ASN A 95 17.24 2.61 -21.46
C ASN A 95 16.92 4.02 -20.93
N LEU A 96 16.91 4.21 -19.63
CA LEU A 96 16.86 5.55 -19.05
C LEU A 96 18.21 6.23 -19.25
N ILE A 97 18.17 7.41 -19.90
CA ILE A 97 19.34 8.27 -20.02
C ILE A 97 19.33 9.19 -18.79
N ASN A 98 20.13 8.88 -17.82
CA ASN A 98 20.38 9.74 -16.68
C ASN A 98 21.69 10.52 -16.85
N TYR A 99 21.86 11.62 -16.12
CA TYR A 99 23.09 12.41 -16.14
C TYR A 99 23.69 12.46 -14.73
N ASP A 100 24.99 12.20 -14.62
CA ASP A 100 25.69 12.40 -13.37
C ASP A 100 25.79 13.89 -12.98
N ILE A 101 26.28 14.17 -11.78
CA ILE A 101 26.48 15.55 -11.29
C ILE A 101 27.45 16.38 -12.12
N TYR A 102 28.18 15.76 -13.04
CA TYR A 102 29.11 16.38 -13.98
C TYR A 102 28.53 16.56 -15.39
N GLY A 103 27.26 16.13 -15.60
CA GLY A 103 26.58 16.18 -16.88
C GLY A 103 26.99 15.07 -17.87
N ASN A 104 27.65 14.01 -17.40
CA ASN A 104 27.91 12.85 -18.23
C ASN A 104 26.67 11.96 -18.24
N GLN A 105 26.35 11.44 -19.42
CA GLN A 105 25.24 10.52 -19.61
C GLN A 105 25.55 9.20 -18.91
N ILE A 106 24.74 8.87 -17.88
CA ILE A 106 24.74 7.56 -17.24
C ILE A 106 23.59 6.78 -17.85
N TYR A 107 23.87 5.59 -18.35
CA TYR A 107 22.85 4.63 -18.68
C TYR A 107 22.52 3.86 -17.41
N ASP A 108 21.56 4.31 -16.63
CA ASP A 108 20.89 3.41 -15.70
C ASP A 108 20.00 2.52 -16.56
N VAL A 109 20.43 1.31 -16.78
CA VAL A 109 19.56 0.25 -17.23
C VAL A 109 18.66 -0.01 -16.02
N ILE A 110 17.47 0.61 -15.98
CA ILE A 110 16.40 0.06 -15.16
C ILE A 110 16.08 -1.25 -15.86
N GLU A 111 16.59 -2.29 -15.25
CA GLU A 111 16.44 -3.64 -15.76
C GLU A 111 14.94 -3.94 -15.78
N GLN A 112 14.52 -4.55 -16.87
CA GLN A 112 13.16 -5.03 -17.08
C GLN A 112 12.65 -5.73 -15.82
N GLY A 113 11.52 -5.31 -15.30
CA GLY A 113 10.83 -6.04 -14.26
C GLY A 113 11.04 -5.56 -12.82
N ASP A 114 11.60 -4.36 -12.59
CA ASP A 114 11.64 -3.78 -11.24
C ASP A 114 10.24 -3.40 -10.77
N ARG A 115 9.56 -4.41 -10.24
CA ARG A 115 8.31 -4.20 -9.51
C ARG A 115 8.63 -3.68 -8.13
N LEU A 116 7.97 -2.57 -7.77
CA LEU A 116 8.22 -1.84 -6.54
C LEU A 116 7.13 -2.09 -5.50
N SER A 117 5.89 -2.26 -5.95
CA SER A 117 4.75 -2.48 -5.09
C SER A 117 3.70 -3.40 -5.72
N ALA A 118 2.82 -3.95 -4.89
CA ALA A 118 1.64 -4.68 -5.31
C ALA A 118 0.47 -4.34 -4.38
N SER A 119 -0.74 -4.25 -4.95
CA SER A 119 -1.95 -3.98 -4.19
C SER A 119 -3.14 -4.74 -4.79
N TRP A 120 -3.92 -5.39 -3.92
CA TRP A 120 -5.12 -6.11 -4.29
C TRP A 120 -6.36 -5.22 -4.15
N GLY A 121 -7.26 -5.24 -5.14
CA GLY A 121 -8.54 -4.54 -5.10
C GLY A 121 -9.52 -5.13 -6.12
N ASP A 122 -10.79 -5.26 -5.77
CA ASP A 122 -11.86 -5.70 -6.69
C ASP A 122 -12.39 -4.46 -7.42
N PHE A 123 -11.70 -4.04 -8.50
CA PHE A 123 -12.02 -2.78 -9.18
C PHE A 123 -13.28 -2.88 -10.05
N ASN A 124 -13.69 -4.09 -10.43
CA ASN A 124 -14.85 -4.31 -11.29
C ASN A 124 -16.09 -4.84 -10.55
N ASN A 125 -15.99 -4.98 -9.21
CA ASN A 125 -17.05 -5.48 -8.33
C ASN A 125 -17.57 -6.89 -8.71
N ASP A 126 -16.71 -7.74 -9.28
CA ASP A 126 -17.08 -9.14 -9.59
C ASP A 126 -16.86 -10.08 -8.41
N GLY A 127 -16.25 -9.56 -7.36
CA GLY A 127 -15.99 -10.21 -6.12
C GLY A 127 -14.65 -10.95 -6.06
N PHE A 128 -13.84 -10.96 -7.09
CA PHE A 128 -12.49 -11.51 -7.06
C PHE A 128 -11.46 -10.39 -6.97
N PRO A 129 -10.47 -10.48 -6.07
CA PRO A 129 -9.41 -9.47 -6.00
C PRO A 129 -8.61 -9.41 -7.30
N ASP A 130 -8.50 -8.21 -7.87
CA ASP A 130 -7.63 -7.88 -8.98
C ASP A 130 -6.28 -7.39 -8.46
N LEU A 131 -5.23 -7.40 -9.29
CA LEU A 131 -3.87 -7.09 -8.86
C LEU A 131 -3.32 -5.87 -9.62
N PHE A 132 -2.95 -4.84 -8.88
CA PHE A 132 -2.15 -3.74 -9.41
C PHE A 132 -0.68 -3.92 -9.01
N LEU A 133 0.22 -3.76 -9.98
CA LEU A 133 1.66 -3.79 -9.79
C LEU A 133 2.25 -2.41 -10.10
N GLY A 134 2.77 -1.76 -9.06
CA GLY A 134 3.51 -0.52 -9.19
C GLY A 134 4.95 -0.80 -9.58
N ASN A 135 5.38 -0.21 -10.68
CA ASN A 135 6.68 -0.46 -11.28
C ASN A 135 7.44 0.85 -11.49
N ALA A 136 8.73 0.74 -11.73
CA ALA A 136 9.49 1.79 -12.37
C ALA A 136 9.06 1.88 -13.84
N VAL A 137 8.64 3.07 -14.27
CA VAL A 137 8.30 3.43 -15.66
C VAL A 137 6.98 2.87 -16.19
N GLN A 138 6.59 1.65 -15.89
CA GLN A 138 5.36 1.05 -16.43
C GLN A 138 4.67 0.19 -15.38
N SER A 139 3.59 0.70 -14.81
CA SER A 139 2.74 -0.09 -13.91
C SER A 139 1.78 -1.00 -14.68
N GLU A 140 1.27 -2.03 -14.01
CA GLU A 140 0.42 -3.05 -14.64
C GLU A 140 -0.84 -3.28 -13.80
N LEU A 141 -1.99 -3.40 -14.50
CA LEU A 141 -3.25 -3.83 -13.90
C LEU A 141 -3.65 -5.20 -14.45
N TYR A 142 -3.83 -6.15 -13.56
CA TYR A 142 -4.25 -7.50 -13.87
C TYR A 142 -5.65 -7.77 -13.33
N LYS A 143 -6.59 -8.02 -14.23
CA LYS A 143 -7.94 -8.47 -13.89
C LYS A 143 -7.94 -9.95 -13.56
N ASN A 144 -8.53 -10.32 -12.44
CA ASN A 144 -8.77 -11.72 -12.06
C ASN A 144 -9.91 -12.30 -12.88
N ASN A 145 -9.69 -13.44 -13.52
CA ASN A 145 -10.70 -14.09 -14.34
C ASN A 145 -11.63 -15.04 -13.54
N GLY A 146 -11.46 -15.12 -12.20
CA GLY A 146 -12.24 -15.97 -11.32
C GLY A 146 -12.00 -17.48 -11.48
N ASN A 147 -10.91 -17.86 -12.11
CA ASN A 147 -10.53 -19.26 -12.39
C ASN A 147 -9.06 -19.58 -12.09
N GLY A 148 -8.43 -18.76 -11.23
CA GLY A 148 -7.01 -18.86 -10.88
C GLY A 148 -6.07 -18.22 -11.91
N THR A 149 -6.61 -17.53 -12.94
CA THR A 149 -5.80 -16.82 -13.94
C THR A 149 -6.13 -15.34 -14.00
N PHE A 150 -5.20 -14.55 -14.54
CA PHE A 150 -5.30 -13.11 -14.69
C PHE A 150 -5.11 -12.67 -16.14
N SER A 151 -5.71 -11.54 -16.48
CA SER A 151 -5.54 -10.88 -17.77
C SER A 151 -4.95 -9.49 -17.57
N ASN A 152 -3.84 -9.17 -18.24
CA ASN A 152 -3.33 -7.81 -18.23
C ASN A 152 -4.30 -6.89 -18.99
N VAL A 153 -4.86 -5.92 -18.28
CA VAL A 153 -5.86 -4.97 -18.80
C VAL A 153 -5.38 -3.54 -18.80
N THR A 154 -4.10 -3.29 -18.48
CA THR A 154 -3.50 -1.96 -18.32
C THR A 154 -3.90 -0.99 -19.42
N ASP A 155 -3.68 -1.36 -20.69
CA ASP A 155 -4.00 -0.53 -21.85
C ASP A 155 -5.49 -0.29 -22.01
N SER A 156 -6.28 -1.36 -21.90
CA SER A 156 -7.74 -1.29 -22.08
C SER A 156 -8.42 -0.57 -20.92
N ALA A 157 -7.83 -0.58 -19.75
CA ALA A 157 -8.32 0.14 -18.57
C ALA A 157 -7.97 1.63 -18.59
N GLY A 158 -7.13 2.11 -19.52
CA GLY A 158 -6.82 3.52 -19.68
C GLY A 158 -5.70 4.04 -18.77
N PHE A 159 -4.89 3.14 -18.19
CA PHE A 159 -3.69 3.56 -17.47
C PHE A 159 -2.62 4.05 -18.45
N GLU A 160 -1.87 5.08 -18.03
CA GLU A 160 -0.67 5.46 -18.76
C GLU A 160 0.32 4.30 -18.77
N ILE A 161 0.57 3.74 -19.96
CA ILE A 161 1.44 2.58 -20.12
C ILE A 161 2.89 2.94 -19.84
N TYR A 162 3.27 4.18 -20.18
CA TYR A 162 4.66 4.64 -20.09
C TYR A 162 4.75 6.00 -19.41
N CYS A 163 5.50 6.05 -18.32
CA CYS A 163 5.85 7.28 -17.63
C CYS A 163 7.37 7.34 -17.45
N GLU A 164 8.05 8.19 -18.20
CA GLU A 164 9.52 8.23 -18.34
C GLU A 164 10.29 8.33 -17.01
N ASN A 165 9.63 8.79 -15.93
CA ASN A 165 10.28 9.00 -14.65
C ASN A 165 9.37 8.64 -13.47
N CYS A 166 8.46 7.69 -13.60
CA CYS A 166 7.63 7.23 -12.51
C CYS A 166 8.30 6.08 -11.76
N TYR A 167 8.19 6.10 -10.43
CA TYR A 167 8.57 5.02 -9.54
C TYR A 167 7.42 4.78 -8.57
N ILE A 168 6.48 3.90 -8.94
CA ILE A 168 5.27 3.67 -8.16
C ILE A 168 5.57 2.70 -7.02
N THR A 169 5.91 3.25 -5.86
CA THR A 169 6.26 2.51 -4.64
C THR A 169 5.06 2.17 -3.77
N GLY A 170 3.92 2.84 -3.97
CA GLY A 170 2.68 2.58 -3.25
C GLY A 170 1.46 2.70 -4.15
N ALA A 171 0.50 1.81 -3.95
CA ALA A 171 -0.80 1.84 -4.61
C ALA A 171 -1.90 1.63 -3.57
N LEU A 172 -2.82 2.58 -3.48
CA LEU A 172 -3.91 2.62 -2.52
C LEU A 172 -5.24 2.58 -3.25
N TRP A 173 -6.03 1.52 -3.01
CA TRP A 173 -7.40 1.44 -3.47
C TRP A 173 -8.34 2.15 -2.49
N LEU A 174 -9.22 3.01 -3.00
CA LEU A 174 -10.24 3.72 -2.23
C LEU A 174 -11.38 4.12 -3.16
N ASP A 175 -12.58 4.28 -2.62
CA ASP A 175 -13.74 4.87 -3.31
C ASP A 175 -13.82 6.35 -2.88
N TYR A 176 -13.04 7.23 -3.57
CA TYR A 176 -12.87 8.62 -3.09
C TYR A 176 -14.10 9.49 -3.33
N ASP A 177 -14.94 9.19 -4.32
CA ASP A 177 -16.14 9.97 -4.66
C ASP A 177 -17.45 9.27 -4.24
N LEU A 178 -17.34 8.12 -3.58
CA LEU A 178 -18.44 7.30 -3.04
C LEU A 178 -19.42 6.85 -4.13
N ASP A 179 -18.94 6.56 -5.32
CA ASP A 179 -19.76 6.05 -6.42
C ASP A 179 -19.91 4.51 -6.39
N GLY A 180 -19.19 3.81 -5.49
CA GLY A 180 -19.25 2.38 -5.24
C GLY A 180 -18.24 1.57 -6.04
N TYR A 181 -17.34 2.20 -6.78
CA TYR A 181 -16.23 1.57 -7.46
C TYR A 181 -14.90 1.98 -6.81
N LEU A 182 -13.94 1.07 -6.76
CA LEU A 182 -12.62 1.37 -6.24
C LEU A 182 -11.80 2.18 -7.24
N ASP A 183 -11.40 3.37 -6.83
CA ASP A 183 -10.40 4.20 -7.48
C ASP A 183 -8.99 3.80 -7.02
N ILE A 184 -7.95 4.31 -7.65
CA ILE A 184 -6.58 4.02 -7.23
C ILE A 184 -5.71 5.28 -7.15
N PHE A 185 -5.11 5.48 -5.98
CA PHE A 185 -4.08 6.48 -5.77
C PHE A 185 -2.69 5.83 -5.85
N LEU A 186 -1.79 6.44 -6.60
CA LEU A 186 -0.42 5.95 -6.82
C LEU A 186 0.58 6.92 -6.19
N ALA A 187 1.34 6.43 -5.22
CA ALA A 187 2.47 7.15 -4.64
C ALA A 187 3.69 7.02 -5.56
N ASP A 188 4.17 8.15 -6.06
CA ASP A 188 5.31 8.23 -6.98
C ASP A 188 6.57 8.69 -6.25
N TYR A 189 7.57 7.84 -6.19
CA TYR A 189 8.86 8.11 -5.55
C TYR A 189 9.80 8.89 -6.48
N ASN A 190 9.28 9.96 -7.09
CA ASN A 190 10.05 10.85 -7.95
C ASN A 190 9.65 12.31 -7.73
N SER A 191 10.60 13.13 -7.24
CA SER A 191 10.38 14.55 -6.97
C SER A 191 10.03 15.40 -8.20
N ASN A 192 10.10 14.84 -9.40
CA ASN A 192 9.73 15.52 -10.65
C ASN A 192 8.40 15.04 -11.23
N SER A 193 7.73 14.11 -10.56
CA SER A 193 6.44 13.55 -10.97
C SER A 193 5.45 13.67 -9.81
N PRO A 194 4.23 14.18 -10.02
CA PRO A 194 3.22 14.20 -8.97
C PRO A 194 2.68 12.79 -8.74
N ASN A 195 2.15 12.55 -7.54
CA ASN A 195 1.29 11.42 -7.29
C ASN A 195 0.10 11.41 -8.27
N LYS A 196 -0.48 10.24 -8.51
CA LYS A 196 -1.56 10.08 -9.48
C LYS A 196 -2.81 9.53 -8.81
N LEU A 197 -3.96 10.03 -9.21
CA LEU A 197 -5.26 9.49 -8.85
C LEU A 197 -5.98 9.08 -10.12
N TYR A 198 -6.36 7.82 -10.23
CA TYR A 198 -7.18 7.31 -11.31
C TYR A 198 -8.57 7.00 -10.79
N ARG A 199 -9.57 7.68 -11.34
CA ARG A 199 -10.97 7.44 -11.08
C ARG A 199 -11.48 6.26 -11.89
N ASN A 200 -12.16 5.34 -11.24
CA ASN A 200 -12.85 4.23 -11.90
C ASN A 200 -14.20 4.70 -12.47
N LEU A 201 -14.45 4.44 -13.73
CA LEU A 201 -15.69 4.84 -14.41
C LEU A 201 -16.80 3.77 -14.33
N GLY A 202 -16.62 2.69 -13.57
CA GLY A 202 -17.58 1.62 -13.36
C GLY A 202 -17.79 0.71 -14.60
N ASN A 203 -16.94 0.84 -15.60
CA ASN A 203 -17.01 0.10 -16.86
C ASN A 203 -15.68 -0.60 -17.21
N GLU A 204 -14.89 -0.90 -16.18
CA GLU A 204 -13.53 -1.46 -16.27
C GLU A 204 -12.51 -0.48 -16.91
N THR A 205 -12.79 0.82 -16.92
CA THR A 205 -11.86 1.85 -17.38
C THR A 205 -11.67 2.92 -16.33
N PHE A 206 -10.52 3.60 -16.39
CA PHE A 206 -10.13 4.66 -15.47
C PHE A 206 -9.84 5.95 -16.23
N GLU A 207 -9.98 7.08 -15.52
CA GLU A 207 -9.53 8.38 -15.99
C GLU A 207 -8.56 9.01 -14.98
N LEU A 208 -7.50 9.64 -15.46
CA LEU A 208 -6.56 10.35 -14.60
C LEU A 208 -7.18 11.65 -14.10
N ILE A 209 -7.22 11.84 -12.79
CA ILE A 209 -7.71 13.06 -12.13
C ILE A 209 -6.51 13.93 -11.78
N ASP A 210 -6.58 15.20 -12.14
CA ASP A 210 -5.53 16.18 -11.82
C ASP A 210 -5.60 16.57 -10.33
N ILE A 211 -4.65 16.09 -9.55
CA ILE A 211 -4.45 16.42 -8.13
C ILE A 211 -3.18 17.23 -7.91
N SER A 212 -2.53 17.71 -8.95
CA SER A 212 -1.22 18.38 -8.89
C SER A 212 -1.21 19.64 -8.01
N SER A 213 -2.36 20.29 -7.85
CA SER A 213 -2.51 21.46 -6.96
C SER A 213 -2.58 21.10 -5.48
N SER A 214 -2.84 19.85 -5.13
CA SER A 214 -3.02 19.36 -3.77
C SER A 214 -1.91 18.42 -3.34
N SER A 215 -1.33 17.68 -4.28
CA SER A 215 -0.21 16.79 -4.04
C SER A 215 1.05 17.35 -4.70
N GLU A 216 1.89 17.98 -3.88
CA GLU A 216 3.19 18.48 -4.37
C GLU A 216 4.07 17.33 -4.84
N ASN A 217 4.99 17.64 -5.76
CA ASN A 217 6.01 16.67 -6.17
C ASN A 217 6.90 16.36 -4.97
N ALA A 218 6.74 15.18 -4.42
CA ALA A 218 7.50 14.69 -3.29
C ALA A 218 7.93 13.25 -3.60
N ASN A 219 8.98 12.77 -2.97
CA ASN A 219 9.35 11.37 -3.09
C ASN A 219 8.40 10.54 -2.21
N SER A 220 7.18 10.32 -2.70
CA SER A 220 6.15 9.65 -1.95
C SER A 220 6.42 8.14 -1.91
N PHE A 221 6.53 7.57 -0.71
CA PHE A 221 6.88 6.17 -0.53
C PHE A 221 5.65 5.27 -0.36
N SER A 222 4.68 5.75 0.42
CA SER A 222 3.43 5.00 0.66
C SER A 222 2.27 5.94 0.98
N ALA A 223 1.05 5.44 0.88
CA ALA A 223 -0.16 6.17 1.22
C ALA A 223 -1.18 5.26 1.92
N ILE A 224 -2.00 5.85 2.79
CA ILE A 224 -3.12 5.20 3.45
C ILE A 224 -4.38 6.06 3.36
N SER A 225 -5.54 5.41 3.41
CA SER A 225 -6.82 6.08 3.56
C SER A 225 -7.19 6.22 5.03
N ILE A 226 -7.61 7.43 5.42
CA ILE A 226 -8.11 7.77 6.75
C ILE A 226 -9.35 8.67 6.63
N TYR A 227 -10.01 8.97 7.75
CA TYR A 227 -11.14 9.89 7.85
C TYR A 227 -10.77 11.02 8.82
N ALA A 228 -9.93 11.95 8.35
CA ALA A 228 -9.32 12.94 9.22
C ALA A 228 -10.30 14.01 9.70
N ASN A 229 -11.26 14.41 8.90
CA ASN A 229 -12.25 15.47 9.21
C ASN A 229 -13.61 14.92 9.68
N ASP A 230 -13.74 13.60 9.94
CA ASP A 230 -14.98 12.92 10.37
C ASP A 230 -16.16 13.01 9.38
N ASP A 231 -15.91 13.34 8.12
CA ASP A 231 -16.92 13.19 7.08
C ASP A 231 -16.93 11.74 6.52
N MET A 232 -17.73 11.47 5.49
CA MET A 232 -17.84 10.13 4.92
C MET A 232 -16.84 9.87 3.80
N TYR A 233 -16.14 10.89 3.33
CA TYR A 233 -15.21 10.78 2.21
C TYR A 233 -13.83 10.41 2.69
N PRO A 234 -13.19 9.42 2.09
CA PRO A 234 -11.85 9.03 2.51
C PRO A 234 -10.82 10.11 2.16
N ASP A 235 -10.00 10.46 3.14
CA ASP A 235 -8.82 11.31 3.01
C ASP A 235 -7.59 10.45 2.75
N ILE A 236 -6.50 11.06 2.25
CA ILE A 236 -5.27 10.35 1.93
C ILE A 236 -4.10 10.93 2.73
N TYR A 237 -3.45 10.12 3.54
CA TYR A 237 -2.18 10.46 4.16
C TYR A 237 -1.02 9.82 3.41
N ILE A 238 0.03 10.61 3.14
CA ILE A 238 1.15 10.22 2.27
C ILE A 238 2.45 10.38 3.06
N ALA A 239 3.24 9.31 3.12
CA ALA A 239 4.60 9.33 3.66
C ALA A 239 5.59 9.69 2.57
N ASN A 240 6.38 10.74 2.82
CA ASN A 240 7.39 11.27 1.92
C ASN A 240 8.80 11.06 2.49
N ASP A 241 9.78 10.86 1.59
CA ASP A 241 11.19 10.67 1.91
C ASP A 241 12.02 11.93 1.62
N PHE A 242 13.33 11.90 1.89
CA PHE A 242 14.31 12.96 1.66
C PHE A 242 14.03 14.28 2.40
N ASP A 243 13.76 14.20 3.71
CA ASP A 243 13.47 15.36 4.57
C ASP A 243 12.29 16.22 4.04
N LEU A 244 11.37 15.63 3.25
CA LEU A 244 10.15 16.28 2.81
C LEU A 244 9.02 15.99 3.80
N ASN A 245 8.17 16.99 4.04
CA ASN A 245 7.03 16.82 4.93
C ASN A 245 6.04 15.79 4.36
N ASN A 246 5.49 14.96 5.23
CA ASN A 246 4.35 14.13 4.90
C ASN A 246 3.13 14.99 4.57
N GLN A 247 2.24 14.49 3.73
CA GLN A 247 1.07 15.22 3.26
C GLN A 247 -0.23 14.58 3.78
N LEU A 248 -1.23 15.40 4.06
CA LEU A 248 -2.60 14.98 4.33
C LEU A 248 -3.55 15.66 3.33
N LEU A 249 -4.06 14.91 2.40
CA LEU A 249 -5.01 15.36 1.39
C LEU A 249 -6.43 15.16 1.93
N ILE A 250 -7.10 16.26 2.30
CA ILE A 250 -8.49 16.26 2.74
C ILE A 250 -9.42 16.28 1.54
N ASN A 251 -10.28 15.28 1.46
CA ASN A 251 -11.25 15.11 0.40
C ASN A 251 -12.34 16.20 0.44
N GLN A 252 -12.64 16.79 -0.69
CA GLN A 252 -13.65 17.85 -0.84
C GLN A 252 -14.96 17.27 -1.40
N ASN A 253 -15.55 16.33 -0.68
CA ASN A 253 -16.81 15.67 -1.04
C ASN A 253 -16.77 14.97 -2.43
N GLY A 254 -15.67 14.36 -2.76
CA GLY A 254 -15.47 13.67 -4.04
C GLY A 254 -15.12 14.59 -5.23
N GLU A 255 -14.98 15.90 -5.01
CA GLU A 255 -14.66 16.86 -6.08
C GLU A 255 -13.16 17.15 -6.21
N GLY A 256 -12.32 16.61 -5.31
CA GLY A 256 -10.87 16.81 -5.27
C GLY A 256 -10.33 16.86 -3.86
N PHE A 257 -9.10 17.36 -3.68
CA PHE A 257 -8.40 17.35 -2.42
C PHE A 257 -7.78 18.71 -2.09
N ILE A 258 -7.58 18.97 -0.79
CA ILE A 258 -6.79 20.10 -0.26
C ILE A 258 -5.74 19.53 0.70
N GLU A 259 -4.48 19.95 0.55
CA GLU A 259 -3.40 19.59 1.46
C GLU A 259 -3.57 20.34 2.79
N MET A 260 -3.58 19.62 3.93
CA MET A 260 -3.85 20.17 5.26
C MET A 260 -3.03 19.52 6.38
N ALA A 261 -1.90 18.91 6.10
CA ALA A 261 -1.09 18.22 7.12
C ALA A 261 -0.69 19.14 8.29
N VAL A 262 -0.35 20.39 7.98
CA VAL A 262 -0.01 21.42 8.99
C VAL A 262 -1.18 21.71 9.92
N ASP A 263 -2.37 21.90 9.36
CA ASP A 263 -3.58 22.25 10.13
C ASP A 263 -4.03 21.10 11.04
N PHE A 264 -3.75 19.86 10.64
CA PHE A 264 -4.07 18.66 11.41
C PHE A 264 -2.92 18.20 12.32
N GLY A 265 -1.76 18.86 12.29
CA GLY A 265 -0.60 18.54 13.13
C GLY A 265 0.09 17.23 12.79
N VAL A 266 0.04 16.82 11.52
CA VAL A 266 0.59 15.54 11.02
C VAL A 266 1.65 15.72 9.95
N GLU A 267 2.18 16.93 9.77
CA GLU A 267 3.31 17.20 8.90
C GLU A 267 4.62 16.62 9.49
N ASP A 268 4.88 15.36 9.28
CA ASP A 268 6.07 14.70 9.78
C ASP A 268 7.26 14.99 8.82
N PRO A 269 8.34 15.64 9.27
CA PRO A 269 9.47 16.00 8.42
C PRO A 269 10.56 14.89 8.37
N TYR A 270 10.27 13.72 8.88
CA TYR A 270 11.22 12.60 8.96
C TYR A 270 10.99 11.64 7.81
N ASP A 271 12.04 11.24 7.13
CA ASP A 271 12.03 10.34 5.96
C ASP A 271 11.03 9.17 6.09
N GLY A 272 9.78 9.40 5.69
CA GLY A 272 8.65 8.50 5.88
C GLY A 272 8.72 7.31 4.94
N MET A 273 8.62 6.08 5.47
CA MET A 273 8.75 4.84 4.71
C MET A 273 7.43 4.08 4.63
N GLY A 274 6.95 3.60 5.74
CA GLY A 274 5.77 2.74 5.80
C GLY A 274 4.68 3.33 6.68
N LEU A 275 3.46 2.96 6.37
CA LEU A 275 2.25 3.41 7.05
C LEU A 275 1.43 2.22 7.52
N ALA A 276 0.81 2.35 8.68
CA ALA A 276 -0.16 1.39 9.18
C ALA A 276 -1.27 2.11 9.95
N THR A 277 -2.49 1.60 9.86
CA THR A 277 -3.65 2.13 10.59
C THR A 277 -4.18 1.11 11.59
N CYS A 278 -4.58 1.58 12.75
CA CYS A 278 -5.34 0.81 13.75
C CYS A 278 -6.01 1.77 14.73
N ASP A 279 -7.02 1.29 15.46
CA ASP A 279 -7.52 1.95 16.67
C ASP A 279 -6.69 1.43 17.86
N PHE A 280 -5.56 2.08 18.17
CA PHE A 280 -4.64 1.60 19.19
C PHE A 280 -5.12 1.92 20.62
N ASN A 281 -5.95 2.95 20.77
CA ASN A 281 -6.45 3.44 22.07
C ASN A 281 -7.87 2.94 22.38
N ASN A 282 -8.54 2.22 21.46
CA ASN A 282 -9.90 1.70 21.53
C ASN A 282 -10.98 2.80 21.67
N ASP A 283 -10.82 3.90 20.97
CA ASP A 283 -11.78 5.01 20.91
C ASP A 283 -12.71 4.97 19.68
N LEU A 284 -12.58 3.95 18.86
CA LEU A 284 -13.33 3.70 17.61
C LEU A 284 -13.00 4.67 16.47
N LYS A 285 -11.83 5.33 16.54
CA LYS A 285 -11.27 6.10 15.45
C LYS A 285 -10.01 5.44 14.94
N LEU A 286 -9.70 5.68 13.68
CA LEU A 286 -8.44 5.20 13.12
C LEU A 286 -7.32 6.13 13.53
N ASP A 287 -6.35 5.54 14.20
CA ASP A 287 -5.03 6.10 14.43
C ASP A 287 -4.07 5.59 13.37
N PHE A 288 -2.92 6.21 13.21
CA PHE A 288 -1.94 5.72 12.25
C PHE A 288 -0.50 5.84 12.75
N TYR A 289 0.32 4.93 12.26
CA TYR A 289 1.74 4.83 12.57
C TYR A 289 2.56 5.06 11.31
N VAL A 290 3.60 5.87 11.44
CA VAL A 290 4.56 6.19 10.39
C VAL A 290 5.91 5.61 10.79
N THR A 291 6.48 4.74 9.97
CA THR A 291 7.88 4.34 10.12
C THR A 291 8.77 5.31 9.37
N ASN A 292 9.78 5.82 10.03
CA ASN A 292 10.72 6.79 9.50
C ASN A 292 12.15 6.27 9.59
N ILE A 293 13.07 6.79 8.79
CA ILE A 293 14.50 6.48 8.94
C ILE A 293 15.03 7.02 10.28
N LYS A 294 14.44 8.12 10.76
CA LYS A 294 14.80 8.76 12.05
C LYS A 294 13.85 8.30 13.16
N GLU A 295 12.95 9.17 13.57
CA GLU A 295 12.00 8.90 14.65
C GLU A 295 10.65 8.50 14.07
N ASN A 296 10.15 7.33 14.46
CA ASN A 296 8.83 6.87 14.08
C ASN A 296 7.74 7.70 14.76
N SER A 297 6.61 7.86 14.11
CA SER A 297 5.49 8.64 14.61
C SER A 297 4.22 7.81 14.78
N LEU A 298 3.54 7.99 15.91
CA LEU A 298 2.22 7.43 16.18
C LEU A 298 1.24 8.58 16.40
N TYR A 299 0.30 8.73 15.52
CA TYR A 299 -0.71 9.76 15.55
C TYR A 299 -2.07 9.19 15.95
N ALA A 300 -2.67 9.76 16.99
CA ALA A 300 -4.03 9.46 17.39
C ALA A 300 -4.91 10.68 17.31
N LYS A 301 -6.12 10.48 16.87
CA LYS A 301 -7.13 11.53 16.81
C LYS A 301 -7.75 11.72 18.20
N ASP A 302 -7.70 12.94 18.73
CA ASP A 302 -8.32 13.23 20.02
C ASP A 302 -9.85 13.40 19.87
N ILE A 303 -10.61 12.53 20.54
CA ILE A 303 -12.08 12.58 20.53
C ILE A 303 -12.68 13.81 21.19
N PHE A 304 -11.89 14.55 21.96
CA PHE A 304 -12.32 15.75 22.69
C PHE A 304 -11.91 17.06 22.00
N ASP A 305 -11.14 16.96 20.92
CA ASP A 305 -10.68 18.13 20.17
C ASP A 305 -11.70 18.51 19.08
N ALA A 306 -12.25 19.72 19.21
CA ALA A 306 -13.16 20.26 18.21
C ALA A 306 -12.44 20.76 16.94
N GLU A 307 -11.13 20.76 16.93
CA GLU A 307 -10.27 21.24 15.84
C GLU A 307 -9.79 20.14 14.90
N PHE A 308 -10.18 18.87 15.15
CA PHE A 308 -9.82 17.70 14.34
C PHE A 308 -8.31 17.41 14.24
N THR A 309 -7.52 17.87 15.22
CA THR A 309 -6.07 17.65 15.22
C THR A 309 -5.70 16.25 15.69
N TYR A 310 -4.55 15.78 15.23
CA TYR A 310 -3.92 14.56 15.71
C TYR A 310 -2.87 14.89 16.77
N THR A 311 -2.78 14.04 17.79
CA THR A 311 -1.72 14.13 18.79
C THR A 311 -0.67 13.05 18.52
N ASN A 312 0.61 13.44 18.49
CA ASN A 312 1.72 12.49 18.38
C ASN A 312 1.98 11.83 19.74
N TYR A 313 1.78 10.52 19.83
CA TYR A 313 1.96 9.71 21.03
C TYR A 313 3.28 8.94 21.09
N SER A 314 4.18 9.10 20.13
CA SER A 314 5.40 8.31 19.97
C SER A 314 6.25 8.24 21.22
N GLU A 315 6.47 9.38 21.90
CA GLU A 315 7.22 9.44 23.17
C GLU A 315 6.53 8.70 24.31
N GLN A 316 5.19 8.75 24.36
CA GLN A 316 4.40 8.19 25.47
C GLN A 316 4.36 6.67 25.44
N VAL A 317 4.41 6.07 24.24
CA VAL A 317 4.32 4.63 24.04
C VAL A 317 5.66 3.97 23.66
N ASN A 318 6.76 4.75 23.64
CA ASN A 318 8.12 4.29 23.32
C ASN A 318 8.22 3.59 21.95
N VAL A 319 7.54 4.10 20.94
CA VAL A 319 7.63 3.57 19.57
C VAL A 319 8.62 4.32 18.69
N TYR A 320 9.25 5.39 19.21
CA TYR A 320 10.33 6.04 18.50
C TYR A 320 11.66 5.31 18.73
N ASP A 321 12.42 5.14 17.69
CA ASP A 321 13.78 4.62 17.79
C ASP A 321 14.75 5.81 17.94
N THR A 322 15.60 5.76 18.93
CA THR A 322 16.61 6.80 19.15
C THR A 322 17.92 6.53 18.40
N GLY A 323 17.89 5.63 17.39
CA GLY A 323 18.93 5.34 16.41
C GLY A 323 20.35 5.16 16.97
#